data_c8dad7fdb44e9f7a3e8158f37b479bbe
#
_entry.id   c8dad7fdb44e9f7a3e8158f37b479bbe
#
_cell.length_a   1.000
_cell.length_b   1.000
_cell.length_c   1.000
_cell.angle_alpha   90.00
_cell.angle_beta   90.00
_cell.angle_gamma   90.00
#
_symmetry.space_group_name_H-M   'P 1'
#
loop_
_entity.id
_entity.type
_entity.pdbx_description
1 polymer ?
#
loop_
_entity_poly.entity_id
_entity_poly.type
_entity_poly.pdbx_seq_one_letter_code
_entity_poly.pdbx_strand_id
1 'polypeptide(L)'
;MQTPPASPSDAMSIPASAAAADSPASAASAPDSPGGSTAFRDLVPGIAGMALVGSSVTVSRALVDAPLFATQAVRYAAAALLLFALARAARVPVHRPRGREWLWLAGIAATGLVLFNVAVVRGVAHAEPAVIAVAVASVPILLGLLGPVLEGRRPSRRVLLAAPVVVAGAVLVEGTGRTDAAGVAWAALALGCEAAFTLLAVPVLRWHGAWGVSVHAVWLGALMLAGLTVAFESPAELTSLGRVQWAAAGYLAVMVTAVAFLLWYRTVAAVGAGRAGLLTGVAPLAAAGAGVLTGSGVPGPAVWLGLLVVIAGLASGLRPDRAAGHPLRRA
;
A
#
# COMPACT_ATOMS: atom_id res chain seq x y z
N MET A 1 -20.67 9.24 85.62
CA MET A 1 -22.01 8.78 86.10
C MET A 1 -22.59 7.94 84.95
N GLN A 2 -22.52 6.71 85.16
CA GLN A 2 -23.40 5.60 84.86
C GLN A 2 -23.78 5.28 83.44
N THR A 3 -23.21 4.19 83.04
CA THR A 3 -23.60 3.17 82.04
C THR A 3 -24.99 2.56 82.36
N PRO A 4 -25.40 1.52 81.60
CA PRO A 4 -26.06 1.23 80.37
C PRO A 4 -27.48 0.62 80.67
N PRO A 5 -28.13 -0.33 80.03
CA PRO A 5 -27.81 -1.21 78.89
C PRO A 5 -29.03 -1.60 77.97
N ALA A 6 -28.79 -2.52 77.09
CA ALA A 6 -29.58 -3.68 76.63
C ALA A 6 -30.43 -3.57 75.34
N SER A 7 -30.07 -4.41 74.44
CA SER A 7 -30.80 -5.20 73.41
C SER A 7 -31.95 -6.00 74.08
N PRO A 8 -33.00 -6.55 73.40
CA PRO A 8 -32.79 -7.54 72.28
C PRO A 8 -33.93 -7.57 71.20
N SER A 9 -33.56 -8.20 70.12
CA SER A 9 -34.31 -9.16 69.27
C SER A 9 -35.83 -9.02 69.13
N ASP A 10 -36.26 -8.96 67.90
CA ASP A 10 -37.24 -9.96 67.43
C ASP A 10 -37.17 -10.14 65.91
N ALA A 11 -37.13 -11.40 65.56
CA ALA A 11 -37.15 -11.94 64.20
C ALA A 11 -38.56 -11.90 63.61
N MET A 12 -38.69 -11.61 62.31
CA MET A 12 -39.84 -12.18 61.57
C MET A 12 -39.50 -12.24 60.05
N SER A 13 -39.23 -13.44 59.63
CA SER A 13 -39.78 -14.19 58.48
C SER A 13 -39.92 -13.52 57.11
N ILE A 14 -39.24 -14.17 56.20
CA ILE A 14 -39.33 -14.13 54.75
C ILE A 14 -40.76 -14.53 54.28
N PRO A 15 -41.22 -14.04 53.07
CA PRO A 15 -41.27 -15.01 52.00
C PRO A 15 -40.63 -14.53 50.70
N ALA A 16 -40.00 -15.51 50.06
CA ALA A 16 -39.56 -15.47 48.66
C ALA A 16 -40.75 -15.34 47.71
N SER A 17 -40.62 -14.48 46.71
CA SER A 17 -41.37 -14.61 45.46
C SER A 17 -40.47 -14.20 44.31
N ALA A 18 -40.34 -15.14 43.43
CA ALA A 18 -39.61 -15.07 42.19
C ALA A 18 -40.23 -14.06 41.23
N ALA A 19 -39.41 -13.27 40.57
CA ALA A 19 -39.68 -12.75 39.24
C ALA A 19 -38.35 -12.64 38.52
N ALA A 20 -38.10 -13.60 37.65
CA ALA A 20 -37.08 -13.53 36.65
C ALA A 20 -37.39 -12.36 35.71
N ALA A 21 -36.45 -11.43 35.60
CA ALA A 21 -36.42 -10.47 34.51
C ALA A 21 -35.18 -10.77 33.70
N ASP A 22 -35.39 -11.43 32.57
CA ASP A 22 -34.44 -11.61 31.48
C ASP A 22 -33.90 -10.25 31.05
N SER A 23 -32.64 -9.96 31.36
CA SER A 23 -31.87 -8.97 30.66
C SER A 23 -31.11 -9.70 29.56
N PRO A 24 -31.33 -9.35 28.27
CA PRO A 24 -30.46 -9.83 27.22
C PRO A 24 -29.11 -9.16 27.40
N ALA A 25 -28.13 -9.90 27.92
CA ALA A 25 -26.74 -9.55 27.83
C ALA A 25 -26.44 -9.37 26.36
N SER A 26 -26.27 -8.11 25.92
CA SER A 26 -25.70 -7.74 24.65
C SER A 26 -24.35 -8.42 24.57
N ALA A 27 -24.29 -9.51 23.83
CA ALA A 27 -23.04 -10.13 23.41
C ALA A 27 -22.31 -9.11 22.55
N ALA A 28 -21.44 -8.33 23.18
CA ALA A 28 -20.40 -7.60 22.49
C ALA A 28 -19.59 -8.64 21.75
N SER A 29 -19.81 -8.72 20.43
CA SER A 29 -19.03 -9.55 19.52
C SER A 29 -17.57 -9.23 19.74
N ALA A 30 -16.81 -10.17 20.27
CA ALA A 30 -15.36 -10.09 20.32
C ALA A 30 -14.86 -9.80 18.90
N PRO A 31 -13.86 -8.93 18.71
CA PRO A 31 -13.31 -8.69 17.39
C PRO A 31 -12.78 -10.02 16.86
N ASP A 32 -13.27 -10.41 15.69
CA ASP A 32 -12.87 -11.60 14.98
C ASP A 32 -11.35 -11.75 14.97
N SER A 33 -10.88 -12.87 15.49
CA SER A 33 -9.47 -13.25 15.50
C SER A 33 -8.91 -13.18 14.07
N PRO A 34 -7.73 -12.56 13.81
CA PRO A 34 -7.14 -12.45 12.48
C PRO A 34 -6.50 -13.80 12.05
N GLY A 35 -7.32 -14.82 11.89
CA GLY A 35 -6.95 -16.17 11.45
C GLY A 35 -7.85 -16.69 10.32
N GLY A 36 -8.80 -15.88 9.85
CA GLY A 36 -9.71 -16.24 8.76
C GLY A 36 -8.98 -16.34 7.42
N SER A 37 -9.37 -17.29 6.60
CA SER A 37 -8.91 -17.41 5.22
C SER A 37 -9.16 -16.08 4.50
N THR A 38 -8.09 -15.48 3.96
CA THR A 38 -8.16 -14.25 3.15
C THR A 38 -9.18 -14.49 2.03
N ALA A 39 -10.29 -13.79 2.05
CA ALA A 39 -11.28 -13.91 1.00
C ALA A 39 -10.70 -13.25 -0.27
N PHE A 40 -10.99 -13.83 -1.44
CA PHE A 40 -10.55 -13.29 -2.73
C PHE A 40 -10.94 -11.81 -2.88
N ARG A 41 -12.11 -11.42 -2.37
CA ARG A 41 -12.59 -10.04 -2.37
C ARG A 41 -11.65 -9.03 -1.70
N ASP A 42 -10.83 -9.48 -0.73
CA ASP A 42 -9.87 -8.61 -0.03
C ASP A 42 -8.62 -8.34 -0.87
N LEU A 43 -8.35 -9.18 -1.87
CA LEU A 43 -7.25 -9.03 -2.82
C LEU A 43 -7.64 -8.19 -4.05
N VAL A 44 -8.93 -8.15 -4.42
CA VAL A 44 -9.42 -7.45 -5.61
C VAL A 44 -8.99 -5.97 -5.65
N PRO A 45 -9.11 -5.20 -4.55
CA PRO A 45 -8.64 -3.81 -4.57
C PRO A 45 -7.14 -3.70 -4.89
N GLY A 46 -6.30 -4.56 -4.31
CA GLY A 46 -4.86 -4.58 -4.58
C GLY A 46 -4.54 -4.96 -6.02
N ILE A 47 -5.23 -5.94 -6.58
CA ILE A 47 -5.10 -6.33 -7.99
C ILE A 47 -5.45 -5.15 -8.89
N ALA A 48 -6.60 -4.51 -8.65
CA ALA A 48 -7.02 -3.33 -9.42
C ALA A 48 -6.05 -2.17 -9.27
N GLY A 49 -5.59 -1.89 -8.04
CA GLY A 49 -4.59 -0.85 -7.77
C GLY A 49 -3.28 -1.09 -8.52
N MET A 50 -2.77 -2.33 -8.49
CA MET A 50 -1.53 -2.68 -9.20
C MET A 50 -1.72 -2.71 -10.73
N ALA A 51 -2.89 -3.05 -11.23
CA ALA A 51 -3.21 -2.92 -12.65
C ALA A 51 -3.17 -1.46 -13.11
N LEU A 52 -3.70 -0.53 -12.31
CA LEU A 52 -3.61 0.91 -12.58
C LEU A 52 -2.16 1.40 -12.52
N VAL A 53 -1.36 0.93 -11.55
CA VAL A 53 0.08 1.23 -11.49
C VAL A 53 0.79 0.71 -12.73
N GLY A 54 0.54 -0.52 -13.15
CA GLY A 54 1.15 -1.08 -14.37
C GLY A 54 0.81 -0.28 -15.63
N SER A 55 -0.44 0.15 -15.78
CA SER A 55 -0.86 0.98 -16.91
C SER A 55 -0.17 2.34 -16.96
N SER A 56 0.32 2.85 -15.81
CA SER A 56 1.03 4.13 -15.72
C SER A 56 2.33 4.16 -16.52
N VAL A 57 2.97 3.02 -16.73
CA VAL A 57 4.22 2.91 -17.48
C VAL A 57 4.07 3.48 -18.90
N THR A 58 2.99 3.10 -19.57
CA THR A 58 2.70 3.59 -20.94
C THR A 58 2.36 5.09 -20.93
N VAL A 59 1.52 5.52 -19.97
CA VAL A 59 1.07 6.93 -19.88
C VAL A 59 2.21 7.86 -19.49
N SER A 60 3.11 7.42 -18.62
CA SER A 60 4.25 8.22 -18.14
C SER A 60 5.24 8.58 -19.27
N ARG A 61 5.25 7.82 -20.37
CA ARG A 61 6.06 8.16 -21.55
C ARG A 61 5.75 9.55 -22.13
N ALA A 62 4.48 9.99 -22.02
CA ALA A 62 4.08 11.32 -22.46
C ALA A 62 4.68 12.46 -21.60
N LEU A 63 5.22 12.13 -20.42
CA LEU A 63 5.78 13.10 -19.47
C LEU A 63 7.31 13.03 -19.37
N VAL A 64 7.99 12.33 -20.26
CA VAL A 64 9.45 12.09 -20.17
C VAL A 64 10.24 13.39 -20.22
N ASP A 65 9.78 14.35 -21.04
CA ASP A 65 10.42 15.66 -21.20
C ASP A 65 9.78 16.77 -20.32
N ALA A 66 8.83 16.40 -19.47
CA ALA A 66 8.18 17.34 -18.58
C ALA A 66 9.04 17.65 -17.34
N PRO A 67 8.97 18.88 -16.79
CA PRO A 67 9.67 19.22 -15.53
C PRO A 67 9.19 18.28 -14.43
N LEU A 68 10.13 17.55 -13.82
CA LEU A 68 9.83 16.45 -12.91
C LEU A 68 9.07 16.93 -11.66
N PHE A 69 9.68 17.86 -10.92
CA PHE A 69 9.15 18.27 -9.63
C PHE A 69 7.84 19.04 -9.78
N ALA A 70 7.79 19.97 -10.73
CA ALA A 70 6.60 20.79 -10.99
C ALA A 70 5.42 19.94 -11.42
N THR A 71 5.61 19.02 -12.37
CA THR A 71 4.55 18.13 -12.86
C THR A 71 4.06 17.19 -11.76
N GLN A 72 4.96 16.62 -10.97
CA GLN A 72 4.57 15.74 -9.87
C GLN A 72 3.90 16.51 -8.73
N ALA A 73 4.34 17.74 -8.43
CA ALA A 73 3.68 18.59 -7.43
C ALA A 73 2.21 18.86 -7.79
N VAL A 74 1.95 19.26 -9.04
CA VAL A 74 0.58 19.50 -9.54
C VAL A 74 -0.23 18.20 -9.55
N ARG A 75 0.34 17.09 -10.03
CA ARG A 75 -0.29 15.77 -10.03
C ARG A 75 -0.75 15.37 -8.62
N TYR A 76 0.14 15.47 -7.62
CA TYR A 76 -0.17 15.08 -6.25
C TYR A 76 -1.09 16.10 -5.56
N ALA A 77 -0.99 17.39 -5.87
CA ALA A 77 -1.95 18.38 -5.39
C ALA A 77 -3.38 18.08 -5.90
N ALA A 78 -3.53 17.82 -7.19
CA ALA A 78 -4.81 17.44 -7.79
C ALA A 78 -5.36 16.13 -7.18
N ALA A 79 -4.50 15.11 -6.98
CA ALA A 79 -4.89 13.86 -6.36
C ALA A 79 -5.29 14.05 -4.88
N ALA A 80 -4.60 14.89 -4.11
CA ALA A 80 -4.93 15.20 -2.73
C ALA A 80 -6.28 15.89 -2.61
N LEU A 81 -6.55 16.88 -3.47
CA LEU A 81 -7.85 17.57 -3.53
C LEU A 81 -8.98 16.58 -3.87
N LEU A 82 -8.76 15.70 -4.85
CA LEU A 82 -9.73 14.67 -5.22
C LEU A 82 -9.98 13.70 -4.08
N LEU A 83 -8.93 13.16 -3.44
CA LEU A 83 -9.04 12.25 -2.30
C LEU A 83 -9.80 12.89 -1.13
N PHE A 84 -9.50 14.16 -0.84
CA PHE A 84 -10.18 14.90 0.20
C PHE A 84 -11.66 15.11 -0.13
N ALA A 85 -11.98 15.52 -1.37
CA ALA A 85 -13.34 15.69 -1.84
C ALA A 85 -14.14 14.37 -1.78
N LEU A 86 -13.54 13.27 -2.24
CA LEU A 86 -14.16 11.94 -2.20
C LEU A 86 -14.37 11.45 -0.76
N ALA A 87 -13.40 11.67 0.15
CA ALA A 87 -13.55 11.32 1.55
C ALA A 87 -14.71 12.09 2.20
N ARG A 88 -14.83 13.39 1.88
CA ARG A 88 -15.96 14.24 2.33
C ARG A 88 -17.31 13.74 1.78
N ALA A 89 -17.36 13.43 0.49
CA ALA A 89 -18.57 12.91 -0.16
C ALA A 89 -18.99 11.56 0.40
N ALA A 90 -18.03 10.67 0.67
CA ALA A 90 -18.24 9.36 1.29
C ALA A 90 -18.46 9.44 2.82
N ARG A 91 -18.41 10.64 3.42
CA ARG A 91 -18.51 10.87 4.87
C ARG A 91 -17.49 10.08 5.70
N VAL A 92 -16.33 9.79 5.12
CA VAL A 92 -15.24 9.12 5.83
C VAL A 92 -14.43 10.17 6.60
N PRO A 93 -14.27 10.02 7.92
CA PRO A 93 -13.49 10.98 8.70
C PRO A 93 -12.00 10.88 8.36
N VAL A 94 -11.39 11.99 7.98
CA VAL A 94 -9.94 12.13 7.84
C VAL A 94 -9.43 12.78 9.11
N HIS A 95 -8.85 11.98 10.00
CA HIS A 95 -8.35 12.43 11.28
C HIS A 95 -7.05 13.23 11.12
N ARG A 96 -6.93 14.30 11.91
CA ARG A 96 -5.68 15.08 11.95
C ARG A 96 -4.59 14.27 12.65
N PRO A 97 -3.41 14.10 12.03
CA PRO A 97 -2.30 13.39 12.63
C PRO A 97 -1.79 14.07 13.90
N ARG A 98 -1.28 13.29 14.86
CA ARG A 98 -0.79 13.76 16.15
C ARG A 98 0.63 13.27 16.41
N GLY A 99 1.46 14.13 16.96
CA GLY A 99 2.81 13.78 17.41
C GLY A 99 3.61 12.99 16.36
N ARG A 100 4.02 11.77 16.69
CA ARG A 100 4.86 10.91 15.84
C ARG A 100 4.18 10.41 14.56
N GLU A 101 2.85 10.49 14.46
CA GLU A 101 2.13 10.09 13.24
C GLU A 101 2.56 10.93 12.03
N TRP A 102 2.90 12.21 12.26
CA TRP A 102 3.45 13.08 11.23
C TRP A 102 4.76 12.56 10.64
N LEU A 103 5.63 11.96 11.46
CA LEU A 103 6.90 11.40 10.99
C LEU A 103 6.67 10.20 10.06
N TRP A 104 5.71 9.33 10.39
CA TRP A 104 5.35 8.21 9.54
C TRP A 104 4.77 8.67 8.20
N LEU A 105 3.81 9.60 8.24
CA LEU A 105 3.16 10.12 7.05
C LEU A 105 4.13 10.94 6.18
N ALA A 106 4.99 11.74 6.78
CA ALA A 106 6.05 12.44 6.07
C ALA A 106 7.08 11.46 5.49
N GLY A 107 7.42 10.41 6.21
CA GLY A 107 8.26 9.32 5.73
C GLY A 107 7.68 8.62 4.51
N ILE A 108 6.38 8.29 4.52
CA ILE A 108 5.66 7.72 3.37
C ILE A 108 5.74 8.67 2.17
N ALA A 109 5.46 9.97 2.39
CA ALA A 109 5.52 10.98 1.34
C ALA A 109 6.94 11.13 0.78
N ALA A 110 7.94 11.26 1.66
CA ALA A 110 9.33 11.45 1.28
C ALA A 110 9.87 10.24 0.51
N THR A 111 9.62 9.01 0.97
CA THR A 111 10.12 7.80 0.31
C THR A 111 9.32 7.48 -0.94
N GLY A 112 7.99 7.32 -0.83
CA GLY A 112 7.17 6.82 -1.94
C GLY A 112 6.91 7.85 -3.05
N LEU A 113 6.85 9.15 -2.71
CA LEU A 113 6.44 10.16 -3.68
C LEU A 113 7.59 11.06 -4.13
N VAL A 114 8.57 11.32 -3.28
CA VAL A 114 9.70 12.22 -3.62
C VAL A 114 10.93 11.42 -4.02
N LEU A 115 11.55 10.71 -3.07
CA LEU A 115 12.81 10.00 -3.29
C LEU A 115 12.69 8.90 -4.35
N PHE A 116 11.55 8.19 -4.38
CA PHE A 116 11.30 7.18 -5.42
C PHE A 116 11.37 7.80 -6.82
N ASN A 117 10.66 8.92 -7.05
CA ASN A 117 10.69 9.60 -8.34
C ASN A 117 12.10 10.09 -8.70
N VAL A 118 12.83 10.65 -7.72
CA VAL A 118 14.22 11.07 -7.93
C VAL A 118 15.10 9.88 -8.25
N ALA A 119 14.96 8.76 -7.51
CA ALA A 119 15.76 7.56 -7.72
C ALA A 119 15.54 6.95 -9.11
N VAL A 120 14.28 6.90 -9.57
CA VAL A 120 13.96 6.40 -10.91
C VAL A 120 14.56 7.31 -11.99
N VAL A 121 14.33 8.63 -11.93
CA VAL A 121 14.77 9.58 -12.95
C VAL A 121 16.30 9.69 -12.99
N ARG A 122 16.96 9.74 -11.82
CA ARG A 122 18.44 9.76 -11.76
C ARG A 122 19.04 8.41 -12.12
N GLY A 123 18.33 7.33 -11.76
CA GLY A 123 18.77 5.97 -12.04
C GLY A 123 18.88 5.66 -13.54
N VAL A 124 17.94 6.13 -14.36
CA VAL A 124 17.96 5.88 -15.81
C VAL A 124 19.10 6.60 -16.53
N ALA A 125 19.78 7.53 -15.91
CA ALA A 125 21.02 8.12 -16.44
C ALA A 125 22.23 7.17 -16.29
N HIS A 126 22.17 6.17 -15.40
CA HIS A 126 23.25 5.24 -15.05
C HIS A 126 22.92 3.77 -15.29
N ALA A 127 21.64 3.45 -15.46
CA ALA A 127 21.16 2.09 -15.68
C ALA A 127 20.08 2.07 -16.76
N GLU A 128 20.06 0.99 -17.53
CA GLU A 128 18.92 0.75 -18.41
C GLU A 128 17.63 0.59 -17.58
N PRO A 129 16.47 1.08 -18.08
CA PRO A 129 15.21 1.06 -17.32
C PRO A 129 14.84 -0.31 -16.75
N ALA A 130 15.20 -1.39 -17.45
CA ALA A 130 14.97 -2.76 -16.99
C ALA A 130 15.63 -3.07 -15.65
N VAL A 131 16.82 -2.53 -15.36
CA VAL A 131 17.51 -2.74 -14.08
C VAL A 131 16.72 -2.14 -12.92
N ILE A 132 16.21 -0.93 -13.10
CA ILE A 132 15.39 -0.25 -12.08
C ILE A 132 14.07 -0.99 -11.91
N ALA A 133 13.42 -1.40 -13.01
CA ALA A 133 12.16 -2.14 -12.96
C ALA A 133 12.31 -3.48 -12.22
N VAL A 134 13.38 -4.24 -12.49
CA VAL A 134 13.69 -5.50 -11.77
C VAL A 134 13.95 -5.25 -10.28
N ALA A 135 14.68 -4.20 -9.93
CA ALA A 135 14.91 -3.84 -8.54
C ALA A 135 13.57 -3.57 -7.82
N VAL A 136 12.71 -2.72 -8.40
CA VAL A 136 11.38 -2.41 -7.85
C VAL A 136 10.49 -3.68 -7.80
N ALA A 137 10.53 -4.53 -8.83
CA ALA A 137 9.80 -5.79 -8.84
C ALA A 137 10.25 -6.78 -7.75
N SER A 138 11.41 -6.54 -7.13
CA SER A 138 11.91 -7.34 -5.98
C SER A 138 11.29 -6.95 -4.63
N VAL A 139 10.47 -5.93 -4.57
CA VAL A 139 9.73 -5.47 -3.36
C VAL A 139 8.97 -6.59 -2.64
N PRO A 140 8.35 -7.59 -3.28
CA PRO A 140 7.66 -8.68 -2.59
C PRO A 140 8.54 -9.42 -1.57
N ILE A 141 9.85 -9.52 -1.83
CA ILE A 141 10.80 -10.18 -0.90
C ILE A 141 10.91 -9.35 0.38
N LEU A 142 11.10 -8.03 0.25
CA LEU A 142 11.22 -7.14 1.41
C LEU A 142 9.91 -7.05 2.19
N LEU A 143 8.77 -6.90 1.51
CA LEU A 143 7.47 -6.84 2.16
C LEU A 143 7.08 -8.18 2.80
N GLY A 144 7.43 -9.31 2.17
CA GLY A 144 7.18 -10.64 2.69
C GLY A 144 7.98 -10.94 3.97
N LEU A 145 9.18 -10.38 4.08
CA LEU A 145 10.05 -10.55 5.23
C LEU A 145 9.73 -9.53 6.33
N LEU A 146 9.75 -8.24 6.00
CA LEU A 146 9.68 -7.15 6.97
C LEU A 146 8.24 -6.80 7.39
N GLY A 147 7.27 -6.93 6.47
CA GLY A 147 5.87 -6.59 6.74
C GLY A 147 5.31 -7.32 7.96
N PRO A 148 5.31 -8.66 7.98
CA PRO A 148 4.83 -9.42 9.14
C PRO A 148 5.56 -9.09 10.44
N VAL A 149 6.87 -8.82 10.37
CA VAL A 149 7.66 -8.44 11.56
C VAL A 149 7.16 -7.12 12.15
N LEU A 150 6.90 -6.11 11.32
CA LEU A 150 6.33 -4.83 11.74
C LEU A 150 4.89 -4.96 12.26
N GLU A 151 4.16 -5.97 11.79
CA GLU A 151 2.82 -6.32 12.26
C GLU A 151 2.84 -7.20 13.53
N GLY A 152 4.01 -7.50 14.09
CA GLY A 152 4.17 -8.37 15.25
C GLY A 152 3.90 -9.86 14.96
N ARG A 153 4.01 -10.29 13.70
CA ARG A 153 3.73 -11.65 13.22
C ARG A 153 4.97 -12.29 12.63
N ARG A 154 4.97 -13.62 12.52
CA ARG A 154 6.04 -14.35 11.82
C ARG A 154 5.80 -14.31 10.31
N PRO A 155 6.86 -14.14 9.49
CA PRO A 155 6.76 -14.23 8.04
C PRO A 155 6.19 -15.59 7.59
N SER A 156 5.25 -15.54 6.66
CA SER A 156 4.65 -16.74 6.07
C SER A 156 5.64 -17.43 5.14
N ARG A 157 5.93 -18.73 5.38
CA ARG A 157 6.79 -19.52 4.49
C ARG A 157 6.30 -19.52 3.05
N ARG A 158 4.99 -19.51 2.82
CA ARG A 158 4.40 -19.46 1.47
C ARG A 158 4.72 -18.15 0.77
N VAL A 159 4.56 -17.02 1.46
CA VAL A 159 4.90 -15.70 0.91
C VAL A 159 6.39 -15.63 0.60
N LEU A 160 7.24 -16.09 1.52
CA LEU A 160 8.69 -16.09 1.33
C LEU A 160 9.16 -16.98 0.16
N LEU A 161 8.47 -18.10 -0.11
CA LEU A 161 8.78 -18.96 -1.26
C LEU A 161 8.17 -18.43 -2.56
N ALA A 162 7.00 -17.80 -2.50
CA ALA A 162 6.33 -17.23 -3.66
C ALA A 162 7.01 -15.94 -4.16
N ALA A 163 7.52 -15.11 -3.26
CA ALA A 163 8.11 -13.83 -3.61
C ALA A 163 9.30 -13.95 -4.61
N PRO A 164 10.29 -14.84 -4.42
CA PRO A 164 11.34 -15.07 -5.42
C PRO A 164 10.80 -15.55 -6.77
N VAL A 165 9.72 -16.33 -6.79
CA VAL A 165 9.09 -16.79 -8.04
C VAL A 165 8.47 -15.62 -8.79
N VAL A 166 7.74 -14.73 -8.08
CA VAL A 166 7.19 -13.50 -8.67
C VAL A 166 8.32 -12.62 -9.23
N VAL A 167 9.42 -12.46 -8.48
CA VAL A 167 10.58 -11.68 -8.92
C VAL A 167 11.24 -12.30 -10.15
N ALA A 168 11.44 -13.62 -10.17
CA ALA A 168 12.00 -14.31 -11.32
C ALA A 168 11.14 -14.12 -12.58
N GLY A 169 9.80 -14.17 -12.43
CA GLY A 169 8.87 -13.87 -13.50
C GLY A 169 8.98 -12.41 -13.97
N ALA A 170 9.10 -11.46 -13.06
CA ALA A 170 9.30 -10.05 -13.40
C ALA A 170 10.64 -9.80 -14.14
N VAL A 171 11.71 -10.48 -13.73
CA VAL A 171 13.01 -10.44 -14.47
C VAL A 171 12.85 -10.93 -15.90
N LEU A 172 12.06 -11.98 -16.13
CA LEU A 172 11.80 -12.48 -17.50
C LEU A 172 10.96 -11.48 -18.32
N VAL A 173 10.05 -10.72 -17.67
CA VAL A 173 9.22 -9.70 -18.34
C VAL A 173 10.04 -8.47 -18.69
N GLU A 174 10.79 -7.92 -17.74
CA GLU A 174 11.55 -6.68 -17.90
C GLU A 174 12.88 -6.89 -18.65
N GLY A 175 13.41 -8.11 -18.60
CA GLY A 175 14.74 -8.45 -19.15
C GLY A 175 15.87 -8.06 -18.20
N THR A 176 17.08 -8.08 -18.78
CA THR A 176 18.31 -7.63 -18.12
C THR A 176 18.85 -6.41 -18.85
N GLY A 177 19.50 -5.51 -18.13
CA GLY A 177 20.05 -4.28 -18.70
C GLY A 177 21.46 -4.02 -18.21
N ARG A 178 22.16 -3.11 -18.89
CA ARG A 178 23.48 -2.64 -18.48
C ARG A 178 23.34 -1.58 -17.39
N THR A 179 24.30 -1.56 -16.47
CA THR A 179 24.33 -0.62 -15.36
C THR A 179 25.76 -0.39 -14.89
N ASP A 180 26.02 0.74 -14.29
CA ASP A 180 27.23 1.03 -13.52
C ASP A 180 26.96 0.96 -12.00
N ALA A 181 27.96 1.23 -11.17
CA ALA A 181 27.82 1.20 -9.71
C ALA A 181 26.81 2.25 -9.20
N ALA A 182 26.73 3.42 -9.84
CA ALA A 182 25.76 4.46 -9.48
C ALA A 182 24.33 4.01 -9.85
N GLY A 183 24.15 3.36 -11.00
CA GLY A 183 22.87 2.77 -11.42
C GLY A 183 22.38 1.71 -10.45
N VAL A 184 23.26 0.83 -9.95
CA VAL A 184 22.91 -0.14 -8.89
C VAL A 184 22.49 0.57 -7.61
N ALA A 185 23.18 1.64 -7.21
CA ALA A 185 22.82 2.40 -6.01
C ALA A 185 21.44 3.07 -6.15
N TRP A 186 21.14 3.67 -7.30
CA TRP A 186 19.83 4.25 -7.58
C TRP A 186 18.71 3.20 -7.63
N ALA A 187 18.98 2.05 -8.24
CA ALA A 187 18.03 0.93 -8.26
C ALA A 187 17.72 0.38 -6.85
N ALA A 188 18.76 0.26 -6.01
CA ALA A 188 18.60 -0.15 -4.62
C ALA A 188 17.83 0.90 -3.80
N LEU A 189 18.06 2.19 -4.04
CA LEU A 189 17.30 3.27 -3.42
C LEU A 189 15.82 3.24 -3.85
N ALA A 190 15.53 3.03 -5.14
CA ALA A 190 14.16 2.89 -5.64
C ALA A 190 13.44 1.71 -4.98
N LEU A 191 14.08 0.54 -4.89
CA LEU A 191 13.58 -0.64 -4.19
C LEU A 191 13.30 -0.33 -2.70
N GLY A 192 14.25 0.30 -2.01
CA GLY A 192 14.09 0.68 -0.60
C GLY A 192 12.95 1.68 -0.39
N CYS A 193 12.81 2.66 -1.28
CA CYS A 193 11.73 3.63 -1.27
C CYS A 193 10.36 2.99 -1.47
N GLU A 194 10.24 2.09 -2.42
CA GLU A 194 8.99 1.37 -2.70
C GLU A 194 8.58 0.48 -1.52
N ALA A 195 9.53 -0.24 -0.93
CA ALA A 195 9.27 -1.01 0.28
C ALA A 195 8.87 -0.10 1.45
N ALA A 196 9.59 1.00 1.67
CA ALA A 196 9.32 1.96 2.74
C ALA A 196 7.94 2.61 2.60
N PHE A 197 7.51 2.97 1.39
CA PHE A 197 6.17 3.50 1.11
C PHE A 197 5.06 2.63 1.70
N THR A 198 5.20 1.31 1.61
CA THR A 198 4.22 0.37 2.16
C THR A 198 4.47 0.10 3.65
N LEU A 199 5.73 -0.15 4.06
CA LEU A 199 6.05 -0.54 5.43
C LEU A 199 5.81 0.59 6.45
N LEU A 200 6.12 1.84 6.09
CA LEU A 200 5.87 3.00 6.95
C LEU A 200 4.38 3.28 7.15
N ALA A 201 3.52 2.79 6.26
CA ALA A 201 2.08 2.91 6.42
C ALA A 201 1.51 1.94 7.47
N VAL A 202 2.13 0.78 7.68
CA VAL A 202 1.64 -0.26 8.60
C VAL A 202 1.31 0.29 9.99
N PRO A 203 2.19 1.06 10.68
CA PRO A 203 1.88 1.57 12.01
C PRO A 203 0.71 2.56 12.05
N VAL A 204 0.48 3.32 10.99
CA VAL A 204 -0.52 4.41 10.96
C VAL A 204 -1.85 4.01 10.32
N LEU A 205 -1.89 2.93 9.55
CA LEU A 205 -3.12 2.43 8.92
C LEU A 205 -4.22 2.11 9.92
N ARG A 206 -3.88 1.65 11.13
CA ARG A 206 -4.85 1.34 12.20
C ARG A 206 -5.61 2.58 12.71
N TRP A 207 -4.99 3.77 12.66
CA TRP A 207 -5.60 5.03 13.16
C TRP A 207 -6.19 5.88 12.04
N HIS A 208 -5.52 5.93 10.91
CA HIS A 208 -5.92 6.79 9.78
C HIS A 208 -6.71 6.04 8.71
N GLY A 209 -6.65 4.70 8.69
CA GLY A 209 -7.20 3.90 7.61
C GLY A 209 -6.58 4.22 6.25
N ALA A 210 -7.04 3.54 5.20
CA ALA A 210 -6.54 3.77 3.85
C ALA A 210 -6.78 5.21 3.35
N TRP A 211 -7.93 5.81 3.68
CA TRP A 211 -8.27 7.17 3.30
C TRP A 211 -7.33 8.20 3.92
N GLY A 212 -7.15 8.14 5.24
CA GLY A 212 -6.32 9.10 5.95
C GLY A 212 -4.85 9.01 5.52
N VAL A 213 -4.30 7.79 5.39
CA VAL A 213 -2.93 7.59 4.91
C VAL A 213 -2.76 8.15 3.50
N SER A 214 -3.68 7.82 2.56
CA SER A 214 -3.61 8.32 1.19
C SER A 214 -3.69 9.84 1.12
N VAL A 215 -4.67 10.45 1.80
CA VAL A 215 -4.83 11.92 1.80
C VAL A 215 -3.55 12.58 2.35
N HIS A 216 -3.09 12.15 3.55
CA HIS A 216 -1.96 12.82 4.20
C HIS A 216 -0.64 12.60 3.48
N ALA A 217 -0.35 11.40 2.99
CA ALA A 217 0.87 11.14 2.23
C ALA A 217 0.92 11.96 0.93
N VAL A 218 -0.22 12.03 0.20
CA VAL A 218 -0.25 12.68 -1.11
C VAL A 218 -0.11 14.21 -1.01
N TRP A 219 -0.82 14.89 -0.06
CA TRP A 219 -0.64 16.34 0.07
C TRP A 219 0.73 16.72 0.65
N LEU A 220 1.30 15.91 1.57
CA LEU A 220 2.67 16.12 2.05
C LEU A 220 3.67 15.97 0.91
N GLY A 221 3.50 14.94 0.06
CA GLY A 221 4.32 14.76 -1.14
C GLY A 221 4.20 15.94 -2.10
N ALA A 222 2.99 16.45 -2.31
CA ALA A 222 2.77 17.64 -3.13
C ALA A 222 3.53 18.86 -2.59
N LEU A 223 3.49 19.11 -1.28
CA LEU A 223 4.22 20.21 -0.65
C LEU A 223 5.75 20.06 -0.76
N MET A 224 6.26 18.83 -0.52
CA MET A 224 7.70 18.56 -0.65
C MET A 224 8.19 18.79 -2.08
N LEU A 225 7.42 18.32 -3.07
CA LEU A 225 7.76 18.51 -4.48
C LEU A 225 7.58 19.94 -4.94
N ALA A 226 6.59 20.68 -4.43
CA ALA A 226 6.47 22.11 -4.69
C ALA A 226 7.69 22.89 -4.14
N GLY A 227 8.19 22.51 -2.97
CA GLY A 227 9.45 23.06 -2.43
C GLY A 227 10.66 22.75 -3.33
N LEU A 228 10.75 21.52 -3.86
CA LEU A 228 11.81 21.14 -4.81
C LEU A 228 11.66 21.85 -6.15
N THR A 229 10.42 22.08 -6.62
CA THR A 229 10.16 22.89 -7.83
C THR A 229 10.75 24.28 -7.68
N VAL A 230 10.47 24.97 -6.56
CA VAL A 230 11.00 26.32 -6.32
C VAL A 230 12.52 26.32 -6.18
N ALA A 231 13.11 25.24 -5.66
CA ALA A 231 14.54 25.14 -5.44
C ALA A 231 15.36 24.77 -6.70
N PHE A 232 14.78 23.97 -7.61
CA PHE A 232 15.55 23.33 -8.70
C PHE A 232 14.92 23.49 -10.09
N GLU A 233 13.67 23.90 -10.20
CA GLU A 233 12.93 24.10 -11.45
C GLU A 233 12.22 25.45 -11.42
N SER A 234 11.59 25.83 -12.53
CA SER A 234 10.71 26.99 -12.59
C SER A 234 9.25 26.57 -12.73
N PRO A 235 8.32 27.06 -11.88
CA PRO A 235 6.89 26.81 -12.08
C PRO A 235 6.38 27.26 -13.47
N ALA A 236 7.07 28.22 -14.12
CA ALA A 236 6.75 28.68 -15.45
C ALA A 236 6.94 27.59 -16.53
N GLU A 237 7.77 26.58 -16.29
CA GLU A 237 7.97 25.47 -17.21
C GLU A 237 6.70 24.64 -17.43
N LEU A 238 5.74 24.68 -16.48
CA LEU A 238 4.42 24.04 -16.66
C LEU A 238 3.63 24.64 -17.83
N THR A 239 3.91 25.86 -18.24
CA THR A 239 3.25 26.50 -19.39
C THR A 239 3.63 25.89 -20.72
N SER A 240 4.75 25.15 -20.77
CA SER A 240 5.23 24.44 -21.96
C SER A 240 4.48 23.12 -22.19
N LEU A 241 3.74 22.62 -21.20
CA LEU A 241 3.02 21.34 -21.30
C LEU A 241 1.83 21.45 -22.26
N GLY A 242 1.83 20.53 -23.23
CA GLY A 242 0.72 20.39 -24.18
C GLY A 242 -0.47 19.60 -23.61
N ARG A 243 -1.54 19.52 -24.39
CA ARG A 243 -2.79 18.83 -23.98
C ARG A 243 -2.57 17.35 -23.62
N VAL A 244 -1.70 16.65 -24.34
CA VAL A 244 -1.40 15.23 -24.11
C VAL A 244 -0.71 15.04 -22.75
N GLN A 245 0.24 15.89 -22.42
CA GLN A 245 0.95 15.87 -21.14
C GLN A 245 0.02 16.19 -19.98
N TRP A 246 -0.87 17.16 -20.12
CA TRP A 246 -1.90 17.47 -19.12
C TRP A 246 -2.90 16.33 -18.94
N ALA A 247 -3.31 15.66 -20.02
CA ALA A 247 -4.18 14.49 -19.94
C ALA A 247 -3.48 13.32 -19.24
N ALA A 248 -2.18 13.09 -19.54
CA ALA A 248 -1.38 12.09 -18.89
C ALA A 248 -1.22 12.39 -17.38
N ALA A 249 -0.87 13.63 -17.03
CA ALA A 249 -0.76 14.06 -15.63
C ALA A 249 -2.10 13.88 -14.87
N GLY A 250 -3.23 14.24 -15.51
CA GLY A 250 -4.57 14.04 -14.98
C GLY A 250 -4.92 12.57 -14.75
N TYR A 251 -4.62 11.70 -15.71
CA TYR A 251 -4.79 10.24 -15.56
C TYR A 251 -3.97 9.71 -14.38
N LEU A 252 -2.70 10.09 -14.30
CA LEU A 252 -1.82 9.66 -13.22
C LEU A 252 -2.29 10.20 -11.85
N ALA A 253 -2.82 11.42 -11.80
CA ALA A 253 -3.37 11.99 -10.57
C ALA A 253 -4.59 11.20 -10.08
N VAL A 254 -5.55 10.95 -10.97
CA VAL A 254 -6.82 10.32 -10.62
C VAL A 254 -6.65 8.82 -10.42
N MET A 255 -6.17 8.12 -11.45
CA MET A 255 -6.17 6.65 -11.44
C MET A 255 -5.02 6.06 -10.64
N VAL A 256 -3.81 6.57 -10.82
CA VAL A 256 -2.61 5.97 -10.24
C VAL A 256 -2.31 6.52 -8.85
N THR A 257 -2.61 7.79 -8.59
CA THR A 257 -2.35 8.36 -7.25
C THR A 257 -3.59 8.26 -6.36
N ALA A 258 -4.74 8.82 -6.76
CA ALA A 258 -5.90 8.82 -5.86
C ALA A 258 -6.51 7.41 -5.72
N VAL A 259 -6.87 6.77 -6.83
CA VAL A 259 -7.58 5.48 -6.79
C VAL A 259 -6.65 4.35 -6.38
N ALA A 260 -5.49 4.20 -7.05
CA ALA A 260 -4.62 3.06 -6.77
C ALA A 260 -4.03 3.09 -5.35
N PHE A 261 -3.68 4.27 -4.80
CA PHE A 261 -3.18 4.36 -3.41
C PHE A 261 -4.26 3.96 -2.40
N LEU A 262 -5.49 4.42 -2.60
CA LEU A 262 -6.60 4.02 -1.73
C LEU A 262 -6.84 2.50 -1.78
N LEU A 263 -6.85 1.92 -2.98
CA LEU A 263 -7.00 0.48 -3.17
C LEU A 263 -5.84 -0.31 -2.57
N TRP A 264 -4.60 0.18 -2.74
CA TRP A 264 -3.41 -0.41 -2.18
C TRP A 264 -3.46 -0.45 -0.65
N TYR A 265 -3.67 0.69 0.00
CA TYR A 265 -3.70 0.76 1.47
C TYR A 265 -4.90 0.02 2.07
N ARG A 266 -6.03 -0.08 1.36
CA ARG A 266 -7.13 -0.98 1.77
C ARG A 266 -6.68 -2.43 1.79
N THR A 267 -5.95 -2.85 0.78
CA THR A 267 -5.43 -4.22 0.70
C THR A 267 -4.37 -4.48 1.75
N VAL A 268 -3.41 -3.56 1.94
CA VAL A 268 -2.40 -3.69 3.02
C VAL A 268 -3.07 -3.80 4.39
N ALA A 269 -4.11 -3.00 4.66
CA ALA A 269 -4.86 -3.07 5.91
C ALA A 269 -5.62 -4.40 6.08
N ALA A 270 -6.14 -4.97 4.99
CA ALA A 270 -6.96 -6.19 5.03
C ALA A 270 -6.11 -7.47 5.11
N VAL A 271 -5.04 -7.58 4.32
CA VAL A 271 -4.29 -8.83 4.18
C VAL A 271 -2.86 -8.77 4.72
N GLY A 272 -2.42 -7.59 5.18
CA GLY A 272 -1.07 -7.32 5.65
C GLY A 272 -0.07 -7.05 4.53
N ALA A 273 1.03 -6.33 4.85
CA ALA A 273 2.02 -5.89 3.87
C ALA A 273 2.70 -7.05 3.12
N GLY A 274 2.96 -8.17 3.79
CA GLY A 274 3.61 -9.32 3.17
C GLY A 274 2.81 -9.98 2.04
N ARG A 275 1.50 -10.18 2.23
CA ARG A 275 0.61 -10.73 1.19
C ARG A 275 0.29 -9.70 0.13
N ALA A 276 0.03 -8.45 0.52
CA ALA A 276 -0.17 -7.35 -0.41
C ALA A 276 1.04 -7.19 -1.33
N GLY A 277 2.26 -7.33 -0.81
CA GLY A 277 3.49 -7.24 -1.57
C GLY A 277 3.56 -8.19 -2.77
N LEU A 278 3.01 -9.40 -2.68
CA LEU A 278 2.95 -10.29 -3.84
C LEU A 278 2.18 -9.69 -5.01
N LEU A 279 1.13 -8.90 -4.73
CA LEU A 279 0.28 -8.29 -5.76
C LEU A 279 1.03 -7.28 -6.64
N THR A 280 2.22 -6.79 -6.23
CA THR A 280 3.04 -5.93 -7.10
C THR A 280 3.40 -6.63 -8.41
N GLY A 281 3.44 -7.99 -8.43
CA GLY A 281 3.59 -8.77 -9.66
C GLY A 281 2.45 -8.59 -10.68
N VAL A 282 1.32 -8.01 -10.31
CA VAL A 282 0.25 -7.66 -11.26
C VAL A 282 0.64 -6.47 -12.14
N ALA A 283 1.51 -5.58 -11.65
CA ALA A 283 1.90 -4.38 -12.41
C ALA A 283 2.60 -4.71 -13.75
N PRO A 284 3.61 -5.61 -13.84
CA PRO A 284 4.17 -6.00 -15.14
C PRO A 284 3.15 -6.69 -16.06
N LEU A 285 2.20 -7.46 -15.53
CA LEU A 285 1.09 -8.04 -16.32
C LEU A 285 0.25 -6.95 -16.97
N ALA A 286 -0.13 -5.95 -16.19
CA ALA A 286 -0.94 -4.82 -16.67
C ALA A 286 -0.15 -3.91 -17.62
N ALA A 287 1.15 -3.69 -17.38
CA ALA A 287 2.01 -2.92 -18.25
C ALA A 287 2.15 -3.57 -19.63
N ALA A 288 2.36 -4.90 -19.68
CA ALA A 288 2.42 -5.65 -20.94
C ALA A 288 1.08 -5.57 -21.69
N GLY A 289 -0.05 -5.75 -20.98
CA GLY A 289 -1.39 -5.63 -21.56
C GLY A 289 -1.67 -4.22 -22.10
N ALA A 290 -1.34 -3.18 -21.35
CA ALA A 290 -1.47 -1.78 -21.80
C ALA A 290 -0.60 -1.50 -23.02
N GLY A 291 0.63 -2.04 -23.08
CA GLY A 291 1.51 -1.92 -24.23
C GLY A 291 0.90 -2.52 -25.51
N VAL A 292 0.30 -3.70 -25.41
CA VAL A 292 -0.40 -4.33 -26.56
C VAL A 292 -1.58 -3.46 -27.01
N LEU A 293 -2.41 -2.99 -26.07
CA LEU A 293 -3.59 -2.17 -26.39
C LEU A 293 -3.24 -0.81 -27.03
N THR A 294 -2.08 -0.26 -26.68
CA THR A 294 -1.59 1.02 -27.25
C THR A 294 -0.73 0.85 -28.51
N GLY A 295 -0.64 -0.36 -29.05
CA GLY A 295 0.08 -0.62 -30.31
C GLY A 295 1.60 -0.71 -30.16
N SER A 296 2.13 -0.91 -28.94
CA SER A 296 3.57 -1.09 -28.71
C SER A 296 4.10 -2.47 -29.21
N GLY A 297 3.24 -3.27 -29.83
CA GLY A 297 3.57 -4.60 -30.37
C GLY A 297 3.21 -5.73 -29.41
N VAL A 298 3.27 -6.96 -29.95
CA VAL A 298 2.99 -8.18 -29.18
C VAL A 298 4.26 -8.56 -28.40
N PRO A 299 4.17 -8.85 -27.09
CA PRO A 299 5.30 -9.26 -26.29
C PRO A 299 5.99 -10.53 -26.83
N GLY A 300 7.32 -10.59 -26.72
CA GLY A 300 8.08 -11.76 -27.11
C GLY A 300 7.86 -12.97 -26.19
N PRO A 301 8.32 -14.17 -26.58
CA PRO A 301 8.10 -15.42 -25.81
C PRO A 301 8.61 -15.37 -24.37
N ALA A 302 9.73 -14.68 -24.11
CA ALA A 302 10.28 -14.52 -22.77
C ALA A 302 9.34 -13.74 -21.84
N VAL A 303 8.67 -12.71 -22.38
CA VAL A 303 7.68 -11.92 -21.62
C VAL A 303 6.48 -12.81 -21.26
N TRP A 304 5.95 -13.59 -22.22
CA TRP A 304 4.85 -14.52 -21.95
C TRP A 304 5.21 -15.56 -20.89
N LEU A 305 6.42 -16.12 -20.97
CA LEU A 305 6.92 -17.04 -19.96
C LEU A 305 7.01 -16.35 -18.59
N GLY A 306 7.56 -15.15 -18.54
CA GLY A 306 7.64 -14.35 -17.31
C GLY A 306 6.27 -14.07 -16.70
N LEU A 307 5.27 -13.70 -17.49
CA LEU A 307 3.91 -13.50 -17.05
C LEU A 307 3.30 -14.76 -16.43
N LEU A 308 3.52 -15.93 -17.05
CA LEU A 308 3.08 -17.22 -16.51
C LEU A 308 3.75 -17.55 -15.16
N VAL A 309 5.07 -17.28 -15.05
CA VAL A 309 5.81 -17.47 -13.79
C VAL A 309 5.28 -16.54 -12.69
N VAL A 310 5.00 -15.26 -13.01
CA VAL A 310 4.36 -14.32 -12.06
C VAL A 310 3.01 -14.85 -11.60
N ILE A 311 2.15 -15.30 -12.51
CA ILE A 311 0.83 -15.84 -12.18
C ILE A 311 0.96 -17.07 -11.27
N ALA A 312 1.89 -17.98 -11.56
CA ALA A 312 2.15 -19.16 -10.73
C ALA A 312 2.63 -18.77 -9.32
N GLY A 313 3.52 -17.78 -9.23
CA GLY A 313 3.99 -17.21 -7.94
C GLY A 313 2.83 -16.62 -7.13
N LEU A 314 2.01 -15.78 -7.74
CA LEU A 314 0.82 -15.20 -7.11
C LEU A 314 -0.15 -16.29 -6.64
N ALA A 315 -0.48 -17.25 -7.51
CA ALA A 315 -1.39 -18.34 -7.18
C ALA A 315 -0.90 -19.21 -6.02
N SER A 316 0.43 -19.43 -5.92
CA SER A 316 1.02 -20.21 -4.82
C SER A 316 1.04 -19.46 -3.49
N GLY A 317 1.41 -18.17 -3.52
CA GLY A 317 1.58 -17.35 -2.33
C GLY A 317 0.29 -16.84 -1.70
N LEU A 318 -0.76 -16.64 -2.52
CA LEU A 318 -2.05 -16.10 -2.07
C LEU A 318 -3.06 -17.17 -1.63
N ARG A 319 -2.75 -18.46 -1.79
CA ARG A 319 -3.62 -19.54 -1.30
C ARG A 319 -3.88 -19.41 0.20
N PRO A 320 -5.13 -19.65 0.67
CA PRO A 320 -5.44 -19.68 2.10
C PRO A 320 -4.59 -20.72 2.84
N ASP A 321 -4.12 -20.40 4.03
CA ASP A 321 -3.41 -21.37 4.88
C ASP A 321 -4.40 -22.45 5.37
N ARG A 322 -4.25 -23.68 4.93
CA ARG A 322 -5.09 -24.83 5.33
C ARG A 322 -4.85 -25.32 6.76
N ALA A 323 -3.94 -24.70 7.51
CA ALA A 323 -3.51 -25.21 8.83
C ALA A 323 -3.41 -24.10 9.87
N ALA A 324 -4.55 -23.68 10.41
CA ALA A 324 -4.61 -23.08 11.74
C ALA A 324 -5.82 -23.63 12.54
N GLY A 325 -6.12 -24.92 12.33
CA GLY A 325 -7.21 -25.62 13.03
C GLY A 325 -6.69 -26.71 13.98
N HIS A 326 -5.71 -26.39 14.82
CA HIS A 326 -5.44 -27.22 15.99
C HIS A 326 -5.21 -26.31 17.21
N PRO A 327 -6.23 -26.14 18.07
CA PRO A 327 -5.99 -25.58 19.37
C PRO A 327 -5.09 -26.57 20.12
N LEU A 328 -3.89 -26.11 20.50
CA LEU A 328 -3.07 -26.83 21.44
C LEU A 328 -3.94 -27.12 22.68
N ARG A 329 -4.36 -28.37 22.86
CA ARG A 329 -4.87 -28.87 24.14
C ARG A 329 -3.81 -28.51 25.19
N ARG A 330 -4.14 -27.58 26.06
CA ARG A 330 -3.42 -27.39 27.33
C ARG A 330 -3.68 -28.66 28.15
N ALA A 331 -2.61 -29.42 28.38
CA ALA A 331 -2.53 -30.41 29.44
C ALA A 331 -2.24 -29.71 30.76
#